data_ecdd5d3940693986bd3efabe3b48dc84
#
_entry.id   ecdd5d3940693986bd3efabe3b48dc84
#
_cell.length_a   1.000
_cell.length_b   1.000
_cell.length_c   1.000
_cell.angle_alpha   90.00
_cell.angle_beta   90.00
_cell.angle_gamma   90.00
#
_symmetry.space_group_name_H-M   'P 1'
#
loop_
_entity.id
_entity.type
_entity.pdbx_description
1 polymer ?
#
loop_
_entity_poly.entity_id
_entity_poly.type
_entity_poly.pdbx_seq_one_letter_code
_entity_poly.pdbx_strand_id
1 'polypeptide(L)'
;LQQSAVKKYALEKGLNILQPEKLRNPEFLETLNSLKADLQIVVAFRMLPEVVWNMPPMGTLNLHGSLLPQYRGAAPINWAIINGEKVTGVTTFKLKHEIDTGDILLSAEIKIEEDDNAGTLHDKMMHIGAGVLFKTIVGFLHLL
;
A
#
# COMPACT_ATOMS: atom_id res chain seq x y z
N LEU A 1 -15.41 -14.82 12.48
CA LEU A 1 -14.57 -13.67 12.13
C LEU A 1 -14.53 -13.53 10.61
N GLN A 2 -14.93 -12.37 10.11
CA GLN A 2 -14.95 -12.09 8.66
C GLN A 2 -13.50 -11.93 8.14
N GLN A 3 -13.13 -12.70 7.12
CA GLN A 3 -11.82 -12.59 6.50
C GLN A 3 -11.79 -11.41 5.51
N SER A 4 -10.63 -10.74 5.41
CA SER A 4 -10.42 -9.71 4.39
C SER A 4 -10.43 -10.30 2.98
N ALA A 5 -10.75 -9.47 1.98
CA ALA A 5 -10.72 -9.88 0.57
C ALA A 5 -9.33 -10.40 0.15
N VAL A 6 -8.27 -9.75 0.62
CA VAL A 6 -6.87 -10.15 0.36
C VAL A 6 -6.59 -11.54 0.91
N LYS A 7 -7.02 -11.83 2.15
CA LYS A 7 -6.83 -13.16 2.75
C LYS A 7 -7.60 -14.24 2.00
N LYS A 8 -8.85 -13.97 1.62
CA LYS A 8 -9.66 -14.91 0.83
C LYS A 8 -8.99 -15.25 -0.49
N TYR A 9 -8.52 -14.24 -1.21
CA TYR A 9 -7.79 -14.42 -2.47
C TYR A 9 -6.50 -15.22 -2.29
N ALA A 10 -5.71 -14.90 -1.27
CA ALA A 10 -4.47 -15.61 -0.97
C ALA A 10 -4.71 -17.10 -0.68
N LEU A 11 -5.75 -17.43 0.09
CA LEU A 11 -6.16 -18.81 0.35
C LEU A 11 -6.59 -19.52 -0.94
N GLU A 12 -7.40 -18.87 -1.77
CA GLU A 12 -7.87 -19.42 -3.04
C GLU A 12 -6.71 -19.73 -3.99
N LYS A 13 -5.67 -18.88 -3.99
CA LYS A 13 -4.49 -19.05 -4.85
C LYS A 13 -3.37 -19.87 -4.23
N GLY A 14 -3.54 -20.40 -3.02
CA GLY A 14 -2.52 -21.18 -2.33
C GLY A 14 -1.26 -20.38 -1.98
N LEU A 15 -1.39 -19.07 -1.76
CA LEU A 15 -0.27 -18.21 -1.39
C LEU A 15 0.06 -18.36 0.09
N ASN A 16 1.33 -18.19 0.44
CA ASN A 16 1.77 -18.15 1.84
C ASN A 16 1.14 -16.98 2.58
N ILE A 17 0.56 -17.24 3.75
CA ILE A 17 -0.08 -16.23 4.58
C ILE A 17 0.64 -16.19 5.93
N LEU A 18 1.13 -15.02 6.30
CA LEU A 18 1.70 -14.75 7.62
C LEU A 18 0.85 -13.68 8.31
N GLN A 19 0.44 -13.95 9.54
CA GLN A 19 -0.41 -13.04 10.33
C GLN A 19 0.17 -12.83 11.74
N PRO A 20 1.35 -12.21 11.85
CA PRO A 20 1.99 -12.01 13.15
C PRO A 20 1.22 -10.98 13.98
N GLU A 21 1.05 -11.24 15.27
CA GLU A 21 0.54 -10.23 16.21
C GLU A 21 1.55 -9.08 16.37
N LYS A 22 2.82 -9.41 16.44
CA LYS A 22 3.94 -8.47 16.59
C LYS A 22 4.89 -8.59 15.41
N LEU A 23 5.07 -7.50 14.68
CA LEU A 23 5.94 -7.44 13.49
C LEU A 23 7.44 -7.59 13.81
N ARG A 24 7.82 -7.44 15.06
CA ARG A 24 9.21 -7.64 15.53
C ARG A 24 9.46 -9.03 16.10
N ASN A 25 8.47 -9.93 16.04
CA ASN A 25 8.65 -11.30 16.51
C ASN A 25 9.77 -11.99 15.72
N PRO A 26 10.79 -12.56 16.40
CA PRO A 26 11.93 -13.18 15.73
C PRO A 26 11.56 -14.32 14.78
N GLU A 27 10.61 -15.16 15.17
CA GLU A 27 10.11 -16.25 14.33
C GLU A 27 9.46 -15.74 13.06
N PHE A 28 8.65 -14.68 13.16
CA PHE A 28 8.06 -14.02 11.98
C PHE A 28 9.14 -13.44 11.06
N LEU A 29 10.13 -12.74 11.62
CA LEU A 29 11.22 -12.14 10.84
C LEU A 29 12.07 -13.20 10.14
N GLU A 30 12.35 -14.31 10.79
CA GLU A 30 13.06 -15.44 10.20
C GLU A 30 12.26 -16.04 9.03
N THR A 31 10.97 -16.30 9.25
CA THR A 31 10.07 -16.82 8.21
C THR A 31 9.98 -15.87 7.02
N LEU A 32 9.76 -14.58 7.28
CA LEU A 32 9.69 -13.57 6.22
C LEU A 32 11.00 -13.49 5.43
N ASN A 33 12.13 -13.48 6.10
CA ASN A 33 13.45 -13.47 5.46
C ASN A 33 13.71 -14.74 4.63
N SER A 34 13.20 -15.88 5.06
CA SER A 34 13.35 -17.15 4.34
C SER A 34 12.64 -17.16 2.98
N LEU A 35 11.65 -16.33 2.77
CA LEU A 35 10.95 -16.18 1.49
C LEU A 35 11.83 -15.55 0.41
N LYS A 36 12.93 -14.91 0.78
CA LYS A 36 13.90 -14.30 -0.15
C LYS A 36 13.26 -13.37 -1.19
N ALA A 37 12.29 -12.57 -0.75
CA ALA A 37 11.65 -11.58 -1.61
C ALA A 37 12.65 -10.52 -2.07
N ASP A 38 12.66 -10.20 -3.35
CA ASP A 38 13.48 -9.12 -3.91
C ASP A 38 12.89 -7.75 -3.65
N LEU A 39 11.57 -7.67 -3.60
CA LEU A 39 10.77 -6.46 -3.44
C LEU A 39 9.57 -6.75 -2.52
N GLN A 40 9.23 -5.81 -1.66
CA GLN A 40 7.98 -5.83 -0.90
C GLN A 40 7.01 -4.75 -1.38
N ILE A 41 5.73 -5.08 -1.29
CA ILE A 41 4.64 -4.15 -1.57
C ILE A 41 3.77 -4.03 -0.32
N VAL A 42 3.46 -2.80 0.05
CA VAL A 42 2.59 -2.48 1.19
C VAL A 42 1.36 -1.73 0.70
N VAL A 43 0.20 -2.21 1.13
CA VAL A 43 -1.09 -1.55 0.87
C VAL A 43 -1.89 -1.53 2.16
N ALA A 44 -2.24 -0.33 2.63
CA ALA A 44 -3.11 -0.13 3.79
C ALA A 44 -2.71 -0.96 5.01
N PHE A 45 -1.49 -0.81 5.47
CA PHE A 45 -0.95 -1.57 6.60
C PHE A 45 -0.63 -0.66 7.79
N ARG A 46 -0.54 -1.27 8.98
CA ARG A 46 0.00 -0.58 10.17
C ARG A 46 1.48 -0.25 9.96
N MET A 47 2.01 0.67 10.74
CA MET A 47 3.42 1.08 10.63
C MET A 47 4.35 -0.13 10.68
N LEU A 48 5.12 -0.34 9.62
CA LEU A 48 6.12 -1.39 9.54
C LEU A 48 7.41 -0.96 10.22
N PRO A 49 8.00 -1.79 11.07
CA PRO A 49 9.34 -1.52 11.59
C PRO A 49 10.40 -1.63 10.48
N GLU A 50 11.48 -0.88 10.63
CA GLU A 50 12.56 -0.85 9.64
C GLU A 50 13.10 -2.24 9.30
N VAL A 51 13.26 -3.11 10.28
CA VAL A 51 13.73 -4.49 10.07
C VAL A 51 12.85 -5.28 9.09
N VAL A 52 11.57 -4.89 8.93
CA VAL A 52 10.66 -5.52 7.96
C VAL A 52 10.75 -4.83 6.60
N TRP A 53 10.56 -3.51 6.54
CA TRP A 53 10.49 -2.82 5.25
C TRP A 53 11.86 -2.66 4.58
N ASN A 54 12.95 -2.74 5.31
CA ASN A 54 14.31 -2.66 4.76
C ASN A 54 14.93 -4.05 4.48
N MET A 55 14.14 -5.11 4.65
CA MET A 55 14.62 -6.49 4.47
C MET A 55 14.94 -6.85 3.00
N PRO A 56 14.05 -6.54 2.03
CA PRO A 56 14.33 -6.94 0.64
C PRO A 56 15.37 -6.02 -0.01
N PRO A 57 16.23 -6.57 -0.88
CA PRO A 57 17.33 -5.81 -1.49
C PRO A 57 16.85 -4.63 -2.36
N MET A 58 15.69 -4.75 -3.00
CA MET A 58 15.09 -3.68 -3.79
C MET A 58 14.23 -2.72 -2.95
N GLY A 59 14.03 -3.04 -1.67
CA GLY A 59 13.25 -2.23 -0.73
C GLY A 59 11.76 -2.53 -0.77
N THR A 60 10.98 -1.59 -0.24
CA THR A 60 9.54 -1.72 -0.08
C THR A 60 8.83 -0.54 -0.73
N LEU A 61 7.85 -0.82 -1.55
CA LEU A 61 6.96 0.18 -2.16
C LEU A 61 5.64 0.22 -1.41
N ASN A 62 5.06 1.41 -1.31
CA ASN A 62 3.73 1.61 -0.73
C ASN A 62 2.79 2.21 -1.78
N LEU A 63 1.54 1.74 -1.77
CA LEU A 63 0.42 2.39 -2.43
C LEU A 63 -0.38 3.15 -1.38
N HIS A 64 -0.38 4.48 -1.49
CA HIS A 64 -1.08 5.39 -0.58
C HIS A 64 -2.33 5.99 -1.23
N GLY A 65 -3.41 6.08 -0.47
CA GLY A 65 -4.72 6.54 -0.93
C GLY A 65 -4.88 8.05 -0.96
N SER A 66 -3.89 8.79 -1.41
CA SER A 66 -3.97 10.24 -1.67
C SER A 66 -2.97 10.66 -2.75
N LEU A 67 -3.10 11.90 -3.21
CA LEU A 67 -2.06 12.58 -3.98
C LEU A 67 -1.03 13.16 -3.00
N LEU A 68 0.06 12.43 -2.74
CA LEU A 68 1.11 12.94 -1.86
C LEU A 68 1.72 14.25 -2.41
N PRO A 69 2.05 15.23 -1.55
CA PRO A 69 2.19 15.14 -0.09
C PRO A 69 0.90 15.37 0.72
N GLN A 70 -0.24 15.58 0.08
CA GLN A 70 -1.51 15.77 0.79
C GLN A 70 -1.95 14.47 1.47
N TYR A 71 -2.57 14.61 2.64
CA TYR A 71 -3.14 13.49 3.40
C TYR A 71 -2.17 12.35 3.69
N ARG A 72 -0.94 12.69 4.11
CA ARG A 72 -0.02 11.73 4.69
C ARG A 72 -0.61 11.07 5.93
N GLY A 73 -0.23 9.85 6.21
CA GLY A 73 -0.66 9.12 7.40
C GLY A 73 -2.00 8.39 7.23
N ALA A 74 -2.80 8.36 8.30
CA ALA A 74 -3.98 7.50 8.39
C ALA A 74 -5.23 8.08 7.70
N ALA A 75 -6.06 7.18 7.18
CA ALA A 75 -7.41 7.45 6.66
C ALA A 75 -7.51 8.57 5.59
N PRO A 76 -6.63 8.60 4.58
CA PRO A 76 -6.61 9.67 3.58
C PRO A 76 -7.93 9.77 2.79
N ILE A 77 -8.60 8.66 2.55
CA ILE A 77 -9.90 8.61 1.84
C ILE A 77 -10.98 9.34 2.63
N ASN A 78 -11.06 9.04 3.93
CA ASN A 78 -12.05 9.68 4.80
C ASN A 78 -11.83 11.17 4.90
N TRP A 79 -10.58 11.60 5.03
CA TRP A 79 -10.24 13.02 5.13
C TRP A 79 -10.54 13.79 3.83
N ALA A 80 -10.32 13.18 2.67
CA ALA A 80 -10.68 13.79 1.40
C ALA A 80 -12.19 14.06 1.31
N ILE A 81 -13.03 13.12 1.75
CA ILE A 81 -14.50 13.30 1.81
C ILE A 81 -14.89 14.36 2.85
N ILE A 82 -14.35 14.26 4.07
CA ILE A 82 -14.67 15.21 5.17
C ILE A 82 -14.34 16.65 4.76
N ASN A 83 -13.22 16.86 4.08
CA ASN A 83 -12.79 18.18 3.66
C ASN A 83 -13.46 18.66 2.36
N GLY A 84 -14.36 17.87 1.78
CA GLY A 84 -15.08 18.25 0.56
C GLY A 84 -14.20 18.39 -0.67
N GLU A 85 -13.12 17.61 -0.74
CA GLU A 85 -12.24 17.61 -1.91
C GLU A 85 -13.00 17.20 -3.17
N LYS A 86 -12.64 17.79 -4.30
CA LYS A 86 -13.23 17.44 -5.61
C LYS A 86 -12.36 16.48 -6.39
N VAL A 87 -11.09 16.38 -6.02
CA VAL A 87 -10.09 15.51 -6.61
C VAL A 87 -9.24 14.91 -5.50
N THR A 88 -8.94 13.66 -5.60
CA THR A 88 -7.95 12.94 -4.81
C THR A 88 -7.13 12.04 -5.73
N GLY A 89 -6.53 11.02 -5.21
CA GLY A 89 -5.81 10.05 -6.05
C GLY A 89 -5.10 8.99 -5.25
N VAL A 90 -4.23 8.31 -5.94
CA VAL A 90 -3.34 7.30 -5.38
C VAL A 90 -1.90 7.64 -5.73
N THR A 91 -0.98 7.32 -4.86
CA THR A 91 0.45 7.55 -5.05
C THR A 91 1.23 6.31 -4.66
N THR A 92 2.14 5.87 -5.51
CA THR A 92 3.15 4.87 -5.15
C THR A 92 4.47 5.54 -4.83
N PHE A 93 5.14 5.06 -3.80
CA PHE A 93 6.44 5.60 -3.36
C PHE A 93 7.28 4.51 -2.69
N LYS A 94 8.60 4.72 -2.67
CA LYS A 94 9.51 3.82 -1.96
C LYS A 94 9.62 4.24 -0.50
N LEU A 95 9.44 3.29 0.43
CA LEU A 95 9.53 3.56 1.86
C LEU A 95 10.93 4.03 2.28
N LYS A 96 10.94 5.00 3.19
CA LYS A 96 12.11 5.53 3.89
C LYS A 96 11.80 5.64 5.39
N HIS A 97 12.73 6.15 6.19
CA HIS A 97 12.57 6.29 7.64
C HIS A 97 11.38 7.16 8.08
N GLU A 98 11.04 8.19 7.30
CA GLU A 98 9.95 9.09 7.61
C GLU A 98 8.63 8.60 6.98
N ILE A 99 7.51 8.86 7.65
CA ILE A 99 6.19 8.41 7.20
C ILE A 99 5.80 9.12 5.90
N ASP A 100 5.50 8.31 4.86
CA ASP A 100 5.01 8.75 3.56
C ASP A 100 5.85 9.87 2.91
N THR A 101 7.18 9.85 3.13
CA THR A 101 8.13 10.84 2.59
C THR A 101 9.08 10.25 1.55
N GLY A 102 8.91 9.00 1.20
CA GLY A 102 9.75 8.32 0.20
C GLY A 102 9.67 8.95 -1.20
N ASP A 103 10.53 8.50 -2.07
CA ASP A 103 10.54 8.95 -3.46
C ASP A 103 9.24 8.52 -4.16
N ILE A 104 8.46 9.51 -4.61
CA ILE A 104 7.24 9.27 -5.38
C ILE A 104 7.63 8.66 -6.73
N LEU A 105 7.00 7.56 -7.07
CA LEU A 105 7.26 6.81 -8.30
C LEU A 105 6.18 7.06 -9.34
N LEU A 106 4.91 6.99 -8.95
CA LEU A 106 3.77 7.20 -9.84
C LEU A 106 2.57 7.70 -9.03
N SER A 107 1.72 8.48 -9.66
CA SER A 107 0.44 8.91 -9.11
C SER A 107 -0.64 8.95 -10.17
N ALA A 108 -1.90 8.86 -9.74
CA ALA A 108 -3.06 9.04 -10.60
C ALA A 108 -4.14 9.82 -9.85
N GLU A 109 -4.74 10.78 -10.54
CA GLU A 109 -5.86 11.56 -10.03
C GLU A 109 -7.16 10.78 -10.12
N ILE A 110 -8.05 11.02 -9.17
CA ILE A 110 -9.38 10.43 -9.09
C ILE A 110 -10.37 11.55 -8.74
N LYS A 111 -11.35 11.75 -9.62
CA LYS A 111 -12.43 12.70 -9.37
C LYS A 111 -13.35 12.17 -8.26
N ILE A 112 -13.72 13.04 -7.35
CA ILE A 112 -14.74 12.78 -6.33
C ILE A 112 -16.05 13.40 -6.81
N GLU A 113 -17.06 12.55 -7.03
CA GLU A 113 -18.39 12.99 -7.45
C GLU A 113 -19.20 13.46 -6.22
N GLU A 114 -20.26 14.23 -6.46
CA GLU A 114 -21.07 14.81 -5.37
C GLU A 114 -21.77 13.75 -4.51
N ASP A 115 -22.07 12.60 -5.06
CA ASP A 115 -22.69 11.46 -4.38
C ASP A 115 -21.70 10.46 -3.80
N ASP A 116 -20.39 10.69 -3.96
CA ASP A 116 -19.37 9.83 -3.39
C ASP A 116 -19.33 9.94 -1.85
N ASN A 117 -19.21 8.80 -1.23
CA ASN A 117 -18.84 8.65 0.17
C ASN A 117 -17.50 7.91 0.30
N ALA A 118 -17.03 7.70 1.52
CA ALA A 118 -15.76 7.02 1.74
C ALA A 118 -15.73 5.59 1.14
N GLY A 119 -16.85 4.88 1.15
CA GLY A 119 -16.95 3.53 0.59
C GLY A 119 -16.88 3.52 -0.94
N THR A 120 -17.66 4.37 -1.62
CA THR A 120 -17.65 4.45 -3.08
C THR A 120 -16.33 4.97 -3.61
N LEU A 121 -15.72 5.93 -2.92
CA LEU A 121 -14.39 6.43 -3.25
C LEU A 121 -13.32 5.35 -3.06
N HIS A 122 -13.37 4.61 -1.96
CA HIS A 122 -12.50 3.46 -1.72
C HIS A 122 -12.55 2.46 -2.89
N ASP A 123 -13.73 2.12 -3.38
CA ASP A 123 -13.90 1.16 -4.47
C ASP A 123 -13.28 1.67 -5.78
N LYS A 124 -13.48 2.96 -6.10
CA LYS A 124 -12.80 3.60 -7.24
C LYS A 124 -11.27 3.53 -7.09
N MET A 125 -10.78 3.88 -5.91
CA MET A 125 -9.35 3.92 -5.61
C MET A 125 -8.72 2.52 -5.64
N MET A 126 -9.45 1.49 -5.24
CA MET A 126 -8.99 0.11 -5.28
C MET A 126 -8.68 -0.33 -6.72
N HIS A 127 -9.57 -0.05 -7.66
CA HIS A 127 -9.37 -0.40 -9.07
C HIS A 127 -8.25 0.41 -9.73
N ILE A 128 -8.26 1.73 -9.57
CA ILE A 128 -7.23 2.60 -10.14
C ILE A 128 -5.88 2.34 -9.47
N GLY A 129 -5.87 2.15 -8.16
CA GLY A 129 -4.67 1.86 -7.39
C GLY A 129 -3.99 0.56 -7.80
N ALA A 130 -4.76 -0.49 -8.08
CA ALA A 130 -4.21 -1.75 -8.59
C ALA A 130 -3.47 -1.56 -9.93
N GLY A 131 -4.05 -0.78 -10.85
CA GLY A 131 -3.41 -0.45 -12.12
C GLY A 131 -2.15 0.40 -11.96
N VAL A 132 -2.19 1.40 -11.11
CA VAL A 132 -1.02 2.26 -10.80
C VAL A 132 0.10 1.45 -10.16
N LEU A 133 -0.23 0.58 -9.21
CA LEU A 133 0.74 -0.28 -8.56
C LEU A 133 1.39 -1.25 -9.55
N PHE A 134 0.62 -1.87 -10.42
CA PHE A 134 1.14 -2.74 -11.46
C PHE A 134 2.12 -2.01 -12.40
N LYS A 135 1.76 -0.83 -12.88
CA LYS A 135 2.64 0.01 -13.70
C LYS A 135 3.91 0.42 -12.96
N THR A 136 3.79 0.73 -11.68
CA THR A 136 4.94 1.08 -10.83
C THR A 136 5.91 -0.10 -10.73
N ILE A 137 5.42 -1.31 -10.45
CA ILE A 137 6.25 -2.51 -10.33
C ILE A 137 6.96 -2.80 -11.66
N VAL A 138 6.23 -2.78 -12.77
CA VAL A 138 6.81 -3.02 -14.11
C VAL A 138 7.88 -1.98 -14.42
N GLY A 139 7.59 -0.68 -14.22
CA GLY A 139 8.56 0.39 -14.43
C GLY A 139 9.78 0.28 -13.51
N PHE A 140 9.58 -0.06 -12.26
CA PHE A 140 10.66 -0.23 -11.27
C PHE A 140 11.60 -1.39 -11.63
N LEU A 141 11.06 -2.50 -12.14
CA LEU A 141 11.84 -3.65 -12.59
C LEU A 141 12.62 -3.36 -13.88
N HIS A 142 12.11 -2.51 -14.75
CA HIS A 142 12.80 -2.10 -15.98
C HIS A 142 13.97 -1.12 -15.76
N LEU A 143 14.05 -0.49 -14.58
CA LEU A 143 15.18 0.38 -14.21
C LEU A 143 16.42 -0.39 -13.71
N LEU A 144 16.31 -1.69 -13.62
CA LEU A 144 17.37 -2.61 -13.26
C LEU A 144 18.01 -3.17 -14.53
#